data_46eb0b46811d7f0c0569ee1bc6e43d0d
#
_entry.id   46eb0b46811d7f0c0569ee1bc6e43d0d
#
_cell.length_a   1.000
_cell.length_b   1.000
_cell.length_c   1.000
_cell.angle_alpha   90.00
_cell.angle_beta   90.00
_cell.angle_gamma   90.00
#
_symmetry.space_group_name_H-M   'P 1'
#
loop_
_entity.id
_entity.type
_entity.pdbx_description
1 polymer ?
#
loop_
_entity_poly.entity_id
_entity_poly.type
_entity_poly.pdbx_seq_one_letter_code
_entity_poly.pdbx_strand_id
1 'polypeptide(L)'
;MDQIHKRFTTEQVKVLLKGYYQGMLDRAAVEEILGIGKTRFFALLRQYRHDPGGLRLGYQRETPTRISARVEKEIEKELMVEKNLIDDSTLPITTYNYSAIRDRLAKHDIKIALSTIIGRAKGLGCYQPHPRKKAHDREVLTTAIGALIQHDASHHRWSPYAAEKWVLITSLDDFSRKILYADFLEQESTWAHIKAAESVMLTYGIPLRYYVDSLRVFRFVQGRDSVWRKHVLQTDEADPQWRQVMRALGVDIVYALSPQAKGKIERPYRWLQDRIVRTCAIEKLTAIDDVRAVLKDELNRYNNHQVHSTTGEVPSIRFDRARKEGNNLFRPFALPKPYTSIKDVFCLREKRTVNGYR
;
A
#
# COMPACT_ATOMS: atom_id res chain seq x y z
N MET A 1 -18.59 24.41 -3.51
CA MET A 1 -19.32 25.43 -2.73
C MET A 1 -19.48 24.93 -1.32
N ASP A 2 -19.04 25.71 -0.35
CA ASP A 2 -19.21 25.36 1.06
C ASP A 2 -20.68 25.39 1.48
N GLN A 3 -21.08 24.41 2.28
CA GLN A 3 -22.46 24.29 2.73
C GLN A 3 -22.84 25.51 3.61
N ILE A 4 -24.03 26.04 3.42
CA ILE A 4 -24.55 27.27 4.06
C ILE A 4 -24.39 27.26 5.60
N HIS A 5 -24.62 26.12 6.25
CA HIS A 5 -24.50 25.97 7.71
C HIS A 5 -23.06 26.02 8.24
N LYS A 6 -22.04 25.99 7.36
CA LYS A 6 -20.63 26.18 7.71
C LYS A 6 -20.22 27.64 7.66
N ARG A 7 -20.98 28.48 6.99
CA ARG A 7 -20.70 29.89 6.74
C ARG A 7 -21.59 30.81 7.56
N PHE A 8 -22.82 30.42 7.82
CA PHE A 8 -23.84 31.23 8.49
C PHE A 8 -24.52 30.46 9.60
N THR A 9 -24.85 31.18 10.69
CA THR A 9 -25.73 30.66 11.74
C THR A 9 -27.18 30.67 11.27
N THR A 10 -28.02 29.87 11.92
CA THR A 10 -29.46 29.84 11.61
C THR A 10 -30.11 31.23 11.80
N GLU A 11 -29.69 31.95 12.82
CA GLU A 11 -30.24 33.28 13.10
C GLU A 11 -29.84 34.32 12.03
N GLN A 12 -28.61 34.27 11.51
CA GLN A 12 -28.20 35.14 10.41
C GLN A 12 -29.03 34.87 9.13
N VAL A 13 -29.32 33.63 8.84
CA VAL A 13 -30.17 33.28 7.66
C VAL A 13 -31.62 33.73 7.91
N LYS A 14 -32.16 33.59 9.13
CA LYS A 14 -33.49 34.10 9.48
C LYS A 14 -33.60 35.62 9.27
N VAL A 15 -32.59 36.36 9.67
CA VAL A 15 -32.58 37.84 9.47
C VAL A 15 -32.64 38.19 8.00
N LEU A 16 -31.86 37.52 7.15
CA LEU A 16 -31.86 37.78 5.70
C LEU A 16 -33.22 37.36 5.06
N LEU A 17 -33.79 36.24 5.42
CA LEU A 17 -35.11 35.79 4.92
C LEU A 17 -36.24 36.72 5.41
N LYS A 18 -36.14 37.23 6.65
CA LYS A 18 -37.07 38.20 7.20
C LYS A 18 -36.97 39.54 6.43
N GLY A 19 -35.75 40.01 6.14
CA GLY A 19 -35.51 41.24 5.36
C GLY A 19 -36.10 41.15 3.95
N TYR A 20 -35.95 39.98 3.30
CA TYR A 20 -36.61 39.72 2.03
C TYR A 20 -38.15 39.72 2.16
N TYR A 21 -38.68 39.04 3.16
CA TYR A 21 -40.15 38.96 3.35
C TYR A 21 -40.78 40.32 3.65
N GLN A 22 -40.04 41.23 4.31
CA GLN A 22 -40.47 42.58 4.60
C GLN A 22 -40.20 43.59 3.44
N GLY A 23 -39.64 43.13 2.33
CA GLY A 23 -39.34 43.98 1.15
C GLY A 23 -38.10 44.88 1.34
N MET A 24 -37.32 44.68 2.41
CA MET A 24 -36.08 45.46 2.67
C MET A 24 -34.86 44.95 1.89
N LEU A 25 -34.89 43.71 1.46
CA LEU A 25 -33.86 43.07 0.61
C LEU A 25 -34.51 42.44 -0.61
N ASP A 26 -33.84 42.52 -1.73
CA ASP A 26 -34.24 41.74 -2.90
C ASP A 26 -33.71 40.30 -2.86
N ARG A 27 -34.27 39.44 -3.75
CA ARG A 27 -33.85 38.06 -3.81
C ARG A 27 -32.40 37.91 -4.23
N ALA A 28 -31.94 38.71 -5.20
CA ALA A 28 -30.59 38.56 -5.74
C ALA A 28 -29.54 38.87 -4.67
N ALA A 29 -29.76 39.89 -3.86
CA ALA A 29 -28.90 40.23 -2.75
C ALA A 29 -28.80 39.10 -1.69
N VAL A 30 -29.92 38.46 -1.36
CA VAL A 30 -29.92 37.34 -0.40
C VAL A 30 -29.25 36.10 -1.01
N GLU A 31 -29.48 35.79 -2.29
CA GLU A 31 -28.81 34.70 -3.00
C GLU A 31 -27.29 34.91 -3.05
N GLU A 32 -26.83 36.14 -3.32
CA GLU A 32 -25.42 36.50 -3.37
C GLU A 32 -24.75 36.38 -1.99
N ILE A 33 -25.34 36.99 -0.95
CA ILE A 33 -24.82 36.95 0.42
C ILE A 33 -24.68 35.50 0.89
N LEU A 34 -25.70 34.66 0.69
CA LEU A 34 -25.71 33.28 1.12
C LEU A 34 -24.93 32.36 0.18
N GLY A 35 -24.60 32.79 -1.05
CA GLY A 35 -23.96 31.99 -2.07
C GLY A 35 -24.80 30.78 -2.51
N ILE A 36 -26.11 30.99 -2.67
CA ILE A 36 -27.08 29.93 -3.03
C ILE A 36 -27.84 30.28 -4.30
N GLY A 37 -28.29 29.27 -5.02
CA GLY A 37 -29.14 29.51 -6.18
C GLY A 37 -30.64 29.59 -5.83
N LYS A 38 -31.45 30.06 -6.81
CA LYS A 38 -32.87 30.28 -6.72
C LYS A 38 -33.67 29.14 -6.07
N THR A 39 -33.40 27.89 -6.44
CA THR A 39 -34.09 26.70 -5.90
C THR A 39 -33.89 26.56 -4.39
N ARG A 40 -32.65 26.72 -3.93
CA ARG A 40 -32.32 26.63 -2.50
C ARG A 40 -32.88 27.81 -1.71
N PHE A 41 -32.87 29.02 -2.28
CA PHE A 41 -33.46 30.20 -1.66
C PHE A 41 -34.97 29.96 -1.39
N PHE A 42 -35.74 29.55 -2.38
CA PHE A 42 -37.18 29.30 -2.21
C PHE A 42 -37.47 28.13 -1.25
N ALA A 43 -36.62 27.11 -1.22
CA ALA A 43 -36.75 26.04 -0.22
C ALA A 43 -36.60 26.57 1.22
N LEU A 44 -35.58 27.40 1.47
CA LEU A 44 -35.38 28.03 2.78
C LEU A 44 -36.50 29.00 3.13
N LEU A 45 -36.96 29.80 2.17
CA LEU A 45 -38.07 30.75 2.36
C LEU A 45 -39.37 30.01 2.69
N ARG A 46 -39.63 28.86 2.06
CA ARG A 46 -40.79 28.02 2.38
C ARG A 46 -40.73 27.50 3.81
N GLN A 47 -39.58 26.97 4.21
CA GLN A 47 -39.36 26.51 5.61
C GLN A 47 -39.54 27.65 6.62
N TYR A 48 -38.96 28.81 6.33
CA TYR A 48 -39.10 30.00 7.19
C TYR A 48 -40.55 30.46 7.31
N ARG A 49 -41.32 30.47 6.21
CA ARG A 49 -42.74 30.83 6.22
C ARG A 49 -43.60 29.85 7.00
N HIS A 50 -43.28 28.55 6.93
CA HIS A 50 -44.05 27.51 7.58
C HIS A 50 -43.79 27.51 9.09
N ASP A 51 -42.54 27.57 9.50
CA ASP A 51 -42.11 27.62 10.91
C ASP A 51 -40.80 28.44 11.06
N PRO A 52 -40.92 29.75 11.36
CA PRO A 52 -39.74 30.58 11.58
C PRO A 52 -38.88 30.14 12.76
N GLY A 53 -39.46 29.53 13.78
CA GLY A 53 -38.77 29.03 14.98
C GLY A 53 -37.97 27.77 14.70
N GLY A 54 -38.53 26.87 13.90
CA GLY A 54 -37.95 25.56 13.57
C GLY A 54 -37.04 25.55 12.37
N LEU A 55 -36.72 26.70 11.75
CA LEU A 55 -35.79 26.75 10.63
C LEU A 55 -34.44 26.16 11.02
N ARG A 56 -33.98 25.12 10.31
CA ARG A 56 -32.68 24.48 10.49
C ARG A 56 -31.91 24.46 9.17
N LEU A 57 -30.67 24.92 9.19
CA LEU A 57 -29.79 24.96 8.00
C LEU A 57 -29.09 23.63 7.74
N GLY A 58 -28.90 22.80 8.77
CA GLY A 58 -28.26 21.50 8.67
C GLY A 58 -29.20 20.48 8.04
N TYR A 59 -28.69 19.68 7.09
CA TYR A 59 -29.38 18.50 6.61
C TYR A 59 -29.39 17.46 7.72
N GLN A 60 -30.53 17.26 8.36
CA GLN A 60 -30.75 16.07 9.22
C GLN A 60 -31.38 14.98 8.35
N ARG A 61 -30.69 13.86 8.27
CA ARG A 61 -31.20 12.68 7.56
C ARG A 61 -32.40 12.16 8.36
N GLU A 62 -33.59 12.26 7.80
CA GLU A 62 -34.83 11.84 8.46
C GLU A 62 -34.89 10.32 8.66
N THR A 63 -34.26 9.57 7.77
CA THR A 63 -34.21 8.12 7.86
C THR A 63 -32.76 7.68 8.12
N PRO A 64 -32.38 7.31 9.36
CA PRO A 64 -31.11 6.69 9.60
C PRO A 64 -31.05 5.37 8.85
N THR A 65 -30.02 5.15 8.05
CA THR A 65 -29.77 3.82 7.48
C THR A 65 -29.43 2.89 8.65
N ARG A 66 -30.43 2.16 9.15
CA ARG A 66 -30.21 1.20 10.21
C ARG A 66 -29.46 0.01 9.64
N ILE A 67 -28.33 -0.27 10.24
CA ILE A 67 -27.60 -1.52 10.02
C ILE A 67 -28.40 -2.61 10.70
N SER A 68 -28.54 -3.78 10.07
CA SER A 68 -29.26 -4.90 10.67
C SER A 68 -28.58 -5.38 11.95
N ALA A 69 -29.36 -5.87 12.91
CA ALA A 69 -28.81 -6.38 14.17
C ALA A 69 -27.77 -7.50 13.95
N ARG A 70 -27.93 -8.29 12.90
CA ARG A 70 -26.94 -9.31 12.51
C ARG A 70 -25.59 -8.66 12.17
N VAL A 71 -25.59 -7.63 11.35
CA VAL A 71 -24.35 -6.94 10.91
C VAL A 71 -23.71 -6.20 12.09
N GLU A 72 -24.50 -5.59 12.99
CA GLU A 72 -23.98 -4.98 14.23
C GLU A 72 -23.21 -6.01 15.07
N LYS A 73 -23.78 -7.19 15.30
CA LYS A 73 -23.13 -8.27 16.05
C LYS A 73 -21.83 -8.74 15.40
N GLU A 74 -21.78 -8.83 14.08
CA GLU A 74 -20.53 -9.23 13.38
C GLU A 74 -19.46 -8.13 13.49
N ILE A 75 -19.83 -6.85 13.45
CA ILE A 75 -18.87 -5.74 13.68
C ILE A 75 -18.34 -5.82 15.12
N GLU A 76 -19.20 -6.02 16.12
CA GLU A 76 -18.80 -6.15 17.52
C GLU A 76 -17.85 -7.33 17.73
N LYS A 77 -18.20 -8.50 17.17
CA LYS A 77 -17.36 -9.70 17.21
C LYS A 77 -15.96 -9.45 16.64
N GLU A 78 -15.86 -8.83 15.47
CA GLU A 78 -14.59 -8.51 14.83
C GLU A 78 -13.77 -7.48 15.64
N LEU A 79 -14.42 -6.50 16.25
CA LEU A 79 -13.76 -5.55 17.15
C LEU A 79 -13.22 -6.24 18.41
N MET A 80 -13.95 -7.21 18.96
CA MET A 80 -13.49 -7.99 20.11
C MET A 80 -12.31 -8.92 19.73
N VAL A 81 -12.32 -9.51 18.53
CA VAL A 81 -11.15 -10.24 18.01
C VAL A 81 -9.91 -9.34 17.98
N GLU A 82 -10.00 -8.13 17.42
CA GLU A 82 -8.89 -7.19 17.41
C GLU A 82 -8.44 -6.78 18.83
N LYS A 83 -9.39 -6.56 19.72
CA LYS A 83 -9.08 -6.23 21.12
C LYS A 83 -8.30 -7.36 21.79
N ASN A 84 -8.73 -8.60 21.65
CA ASN A 84 -8.04 -9.76 22.20
C ASN A 84 -6.61 -9.90 21.66
N LEU A 85 -6.38 -9.61 20.35
CA LEU A 85 -5.03 -9.61 19.77
C LEU A 85 -4.13 -8.52 20.36
N ILE A 86 -4.69 -7.37 20.75
CA ILE A 86 -3.94 -6.26 21.35
C ILE A 86 -3.66 -6.52 22.84
N ASP A 87 -4.64 -7.10 23.54
CA ASP A 87 -4.55 -7.40 24.96
C ASP A 87 -3.59 -8.58 25.24
N ASP A 88 -3.32 -9.42 24.26
CA ASP A 88 -2.34 -10.51 24.36
C ASP A 88 -0.91 -9.96 24.20
N SER A 89 -0.21 -9.81 25.32
CA SER A 89 1.16 -9.30 25.37
C SER A 89 2.20 -10.19 24.68
N THR A 90 1.87 -11.42 24.31
CA THR A 90 2.75 -12.34 23.57
C THR A 90 2.75 -12.04 22.08
N LEU A 91 1.74 -11.30 21.59
CA LEU A 91 1.61 -10.93 20.19
C LEU A 91 2.24 -9.56 19.88
N PRO A 92 2.90 -9.37 18.75
CA PRO A 92 3.49 -8.09 18.35
C PRO A 92 2.45 -7.13 17.75
N ILE A 93 1.20 -7.16 18.24
CA ILE A 93 0.07 -6.38 17.74
C ILE A 93 -0.34 -5.36 18.79
N THR A 94 -0.12 -4.08 18.53
CA THR A 94 -0.33 -3.01 19.53
C THR A 94 -1.40 -2.00 19.15
N THR A 95 -1.96 -2.08 17.92
CA THR A 95 -2.91 -1.10 17.40
C THR A 95 -4.03 -1.77 16.64
N TYR A 96 -5.24 -1.16 16.64
CA TYR A 96 -6.37 -1.63 15.83
C TYR A 96 -6.14 -1.39 14.34
N ASN A 97 -6.52 -2.37 13.49
CA ASN A 97 -6.59 -2.19 12.04
C ASN A 97 -8.03 -2.32 11.53
N TYR A 98 -8.77 -1.19 11.57
CA TYR A 98 -10.18 -1.16 11.13
C TYR A 98 -10.37 -1.51 9.65
N SER A 99 -9.36 -1.32 8.82
CA SER A 99 -9.42 -1.74 7.42
C SER A 99 -9.30 -3.26 7.28
N ALA A 100 -8.53 -3.93 8.14
CA ALA A 100 -8.48 -5.38 8.19
C ALA A 100 -9.82 -5.97 8.66
N ILE A 101 -10.47 -5.35 9.68
CA ILE A 101 -11.83 -5.72 10.10
C ILE A 101 -12.81 -5.63 8.93
N ARG A 102 -12.82 -4.49 8.22
CA ARG A 102 -13.68 -4.30 7.04
C ARG A 102 -13.48 -5.40 6.01
N ASP A 103 -12.24 -5.77 5.77
CA ASP A 103 -11.89 -6.74 4.76
C ASP A 103 -12.28 -8.18 5.18
N ARG A 104 -12.19 -8.51 6.49
CA ARG A 104 -12.72 -9.78 7.02
C ARG A 104 -14.24 -9.85 6.93
N LEU A 105 -14.94 -8.77 7.29
CA LEU A 105 -16.40 -8.67 7.12
C LEU A 105 -16.80 -8.84 5.64
N ALA A 106 -16.04 -8.29 4.72
CA ALA A 106 -16.30 -8.44 3.27
C ALA A 106 -16.16 -9.89 2.78
N LYS A 107 -15.30 -10.71 3.39
CA LYS A 107 -15.21 -12.17 3.11
C LYS A 107 -16.51 -12.91 3.46
N HIS A 108 -17.33 -12.34 4.34
CA HIS A 108 -18.65 -12.86 4.75
C HIS A 108 -19.82 -12.08 4.10
N ASP A 109 -19.56 -11.45 2.94
CA ASP A 109 -20.53 -10.65 2.17
C ASP A 109 -21.09 -9.43 2.92
N ILE A 110 -20.43 -8.99 3.98
CA ILE A 110 -20.81 -7.80 4.74
C ILE A 110 -20.01 -6.58 4.23
N LYS A 111 -20.65 -5.76 3.41
CA LYS A 111 -20.06 -4.54 2.84
C LYS A 111 -20.41 -3.32 3.71
N ILE A 112 -19.47 -2.87 4.51
CA ILE A 112 -19.63 -1.75 5.46
C ILE A 112 -18.58 -0.68 5.23
N ALA A 113 -18.98 0.59 5.40
CA ALA A 113 -18.04 1.71 5.34
C ALA A 113 -17.09 1.69 6.56
N LEU A 114 -15.84 2.05 6.31
CA LEU A 114 -14.81 2.12 7.37
C LEU A 114 -15.21 3.09 8.50
N SER A 115 -15.87 4.21 8.16
CA SER A 115 -16.39 5.19 9.13
C SER A 115 -17.41 4.58 10.10
N THR A 116 -18.22 3.62 9.64
CA THR A 116 -19.18 2.92 10.47
C THR A 116 -18.48 2.02 11.50
N ILE A 117 -17.48 1.24 11.05
CA ILE A 117 -16.67 0.39 11.96
C ILE A 117 -15.97 1.26 13.01
N ILE A 118 -15.35 2.37 12.60
CA ILE A 118 -14.71 3.32 13.53
C ILE A 118 -15.72 3.94 14.51
N GLY A 119 -16.93 4.26 14.03
CA GLY A 119 -18.01 4.76 14.89
C GLY A 119 -18.39 3.76 15.98
N ARG A 120 -18.52 2.46 15.64
CA ARG A 120 -18.80 1.40 16.61
C ARG A 120 -17.63 1.16 17.56
N ALA A 121 -16.40 1.18 17.04
CA ALA A 121 -15.20 1.08 17.86
C ALA A 121 -15.12 2.17 18.93
N LYS A 122 -15.51 3.41 18.61
CA LYS A 122 -15.59 4.51 19.58
C LYS A 122 -16.64 4.22 20.67
N GLY A 123 -17.82 3.74 20.30
CA GLY A 123 -18.88 3.40 21.24
C GLY A 123 -18.51 2.25 22.18
N LEU A 124 -17.69 1.31 21.74
CA LEU A 124 -17.26 0.14 22.50
C LEU A 124 -15.91 0.31 23.23
N GLY A 125 -15.31 1.51 23.21
CA GLY A 125 -14.00 1.72 23.82
C GLY A 125 -12.83 1.03 23.09
N CYS A 126 -13.05 0.54 21.86
CA CYS A 126 -12.05 -0.12 21.01
C CYS A 126 -11.41 0.85 20.01
N TYR A 127 -11.29 2.14 20.36
CA TYR A 127 -10.76 3.17 19.49
C TYR A 127 -9.44 3.73 20.01
N GLN A 128 -8.41 3.63 19.15
CA GLN A 128 -7.12 4.29 19.38
C GLN A 128 -6.90 5.34 18.28
N PRO A 129 -6.76 6.63 18.64
CA PRO A 129 -6.44 7.66 17.66
C PRO A 129 -5.00 7.48 17.15
N HIS A 130 -4.82 7.46 15.84
CA HIS A 130 -3.49 7.55 15.26
C HIS A 130 -3.02 9.01 15.24
N PRO A 131 -1.80 9.32 15.73
CA PRO A 131 -1.26 10.66 15.62
C PRO A 131 -1.13 11.07 14.15
N ARG A 132 -1.63 12.24 13.81
CA ARG A 132 -1.47 12.80 12.47
C ARG A 132 0.00 13.10 12.24
N LYS A 133 0.67 12.28 11.42
CA LYS A 133 2.01 12.61 10.92
C LYS A 133 1.88 13.68 9.85
N LYS A 134 2.78 14.68 9.88
CA LYS A 134 2.88 15.65 8.78
C LYS A 134 3.05 14.87 7.48
N ALA A 135 2.22 15.18 6.49
CA ALA A 135 2.39 14.64 5.15
C ALA A 135 3.72 15.19 4.60
N HIS A 136 4.62 14.30 4.22
CA HIS A 136 5.77 14.71 3.41
C HIS A 136 5.35 14.60 1.95
N ASP A 137 5.71 15.59 1.16
CA ASP A 137 5.53 15.54 -0.28
C ASP A 137 6.26 14.31 -0.83
N ARG A 138 5.53 13.53 -1.61
CA ARG A 138 5.98 12.24 -2.08
C ARG A 138 5.77 12.18 -3.58
N GLU A 139 6.86 12.30 -4.29
CA GLU A 139 6.86 12.24 -5.73
C GLU A 139 7.24 10.84 -6.23
N VAL A 140 6.58 10.40 -7.29
CA VAL A 140 7.02 9.24 -8.07
C VAL A 140 7.94 9.77 -9.15
N LEU A 141 9.25 9.61 -8.96
CA LEU A 141 10.26 10.12 -9.87
C LEU A 141 10.39 9.31 -11.18
N THR A 142 9.95 8.05 -11.15
CA THR A 142 9.95 7.20 -12.35
C THR A 142 8.74 7.53 -13.23
N THR A 143 8.96 7.61 -14.52
CA THR A 143 7.95 8.05 -15.50
C THR A 143 7.22 6.91 -16.19
N ALA A 144 7.73 5.67 -16.11
CA ALA A 144 7.21 4.52 -16.84
C ALA A 144 7.36 3.23 -16.02
N ILE A 145 6.52 2.22 -16.30
CA ILE A 145 6.69 0.87 -15.77
C ILE A 145 7.99 0.24 -16.30
N GLY A 146 8.66 -0.55 -15.47
CA GLY A 146 9.94 -1.17 -15.83
C GLY A 146 11.15 -0.23 -15.83
N ALA A 147 10.97 1.07 -15.55
CA ALA A 147 12.08 2.01 -15.41
C ALA A 147 12.97 1.67 -14.20
N LEU A 148 12.37 1.27 -13.10
CA LEU A 148 13.05 0.93 -11.86
C LEU A 148 12.26 -0.10 -11.08
N ILE A 149 12.89 -1.22 -10.76
CA ILE A 149 12.34 -2.24 -9.86
C ILE A 149 13.04 -2.11 -8.51
N GLN A 150 12.27 -1.80 -7.46
CA GLN A 150 12.77 -1.86 -6.10
C GLN A 150 12.73 -3.31 -5.63
N HIS A 151 13.90 -3.84 -5.25
CA HIS A 151 14.06 -5.22 -4.83
C HIS A 151 14.67 -5.27 -3.45
N ASP A 152 14.05 -6.04 -2.55
CA ASP A 152 14.43 -6.07 -1.15
C ASP A 152 14.01 -7.36 -0.46
N ALA A 153 14.62 -7.64 0.68
CA ALA A 153 14.28 -8.74 1.57
C ALA A 153 13.96 -8.20 2.97
N SER A 154 12.95 -8.77 3.62
CA SER A 154 12.52 -8.41 4.97
C SER A 154 12.52 -9.61 5.89
N HIS A 155 13.44 -9.60 6.86
CA HIS A 155 13.53 -10.60 7.92
C HIS A 155 12.59 -10.23 9.06
N HIS A 156 11.54 -11.03 9.28
CA HIS A 156 10.57 -10.76 10.33
C HIS A 156 9.98 -12.06 10.88
N ARG A 157 9.42 -12.02 12.10
CA ARG A 157 8.56 -13.09 12.61
C ARG A 157 7.16 -12.92 12.01
N TRP A 158 6.97 -13.43 10.80
CA TRP A 158 5.75 -13.26 10.03
C TRP A 158 4.54 -14.00 10.60
N SER A 159 4.80 -15.06 11.36
CA SER A 159 3.79 -15.65 12.25
C SER A 159 4.28 -15.59 13.69
N PRO A 160 3.44 -15.13 14.65
CA PRO A 160 3.78 -15.16 16.08
C PRO A 160 4.03 -16.57 16.61
N TYR A 161 3.44 -17.58 15.97
CA TYR A 161 3.52 -18.98 16.38
C TYR A 161 4.59 -19.78 15.64
N ALA A 162 5.28 -19.20 14.68
CA ALA A 162 6.40 -19.85 14.03
C ALA A 162 7.62 -19.92 14.98
N ALA A 163 8.35 -21.04 14.91
CA ALA A 163 9.57 -21.21 15.68
C ALA A 163 10.65 -20.21 15.26
N GLU A 164 10.75 -19.92 13.96
CA GLU A 164 11.79 -19.10 13.36
C GLU A 164 11.25 -17.87 12.64
N LYS A 165 12.13 -16.92 12.35
CA LYS A 165 11.86 -15.80 11.47
C LYS A 165 12.02 -16.27 10.02
N TRP A 166 11.12 -15.81 9.16
CA TRP A 166 11.22 -16.02 7.72
C TRP A 166 11.60 -14.75 6.98
N VAL A 167 12.03 -14.93 5.77
CA VAL A 167 12.43 -13.84 4.88
C VAL A 167 11.37 -13.66 3.80
N LEU A 168 10.84 -12.47 3.66
CA LEU A 168 9.99 -12.08 2.54
C LEU A 168 10.84 -11.35 1.51
N ILE A 169 11.01 -11.93 0.32
CA ILE A 169 11.64 -11.24 -0.82
C ILE A 169 10.55 -10.61 -1.67
N THR A 170 10.71 -9.34 -2.04
CA THR A 170 9.79 -8.63 -2.92
C THR A 170 10.48 -7.89 -4.05
N SER A 171 9.79 -7.79 -5.19
CA SER A 171 10.14 -6.89 -6.30
C SER A 171 8.95 -6.01 -6.60
N LEU A 172 9.14 -4.68 -6.54
CA LEU A 172 8.09 -3.68 -6.71
C LEU A 172 8.44 -2.74 -7.86
N ASP A 173 7.52 -2.54 -8.78
CA ASP A 173 7.67 -1.52 -9.82
C ASP A 173 7.51 -0.11 -9.21
N ASP A 174 8.53 0.74 -9.36
CA ASP A 174 8.56 2.06 -8.70
C ASP A 174 7.51 3.03 -9.25
N PHE A 175 7.15 2.92 -10.52
CA PHE A 175 6.15 3.80 -11.13
C PHE A 175 4.73 3.47 -10.65
N SER A 176 4.33 2.23 -10.77
CA SER A 176 2.95 1.80 -10.48
C SER A 176 2.72 1.44 -9.02
N ARG A 177 3.78 1.16 -8.27
CA ARG A 177 3.74 0.58 -6.92
C ARG A 177 3.21 -0.86 -6.88
N LYS A 178 3.09 -1.53 -8.03
CA LYS A 178 2.68 -2.91 -8.11
C LYS A 178 3.79 -3.82 -7.62
N ILE A 179 3.46 -4.73 -6.71
CA ILE A 179 4.36 -5.81 -6.31
C ILE A 179 4.31 -6.87 -7.41
N LEU A 180 5.43 -7.04 -8.11
CA LEU A 180 5.58 -7.96 -9.24
C LEU A 180 5.94 -9.37 -8.79
N TYR A 181 6.65 -9.47 -7.68
CA TYR A 181 7.07 -10.73 -7.06
C TYR A 181 7.07 -10.59 -5.54
N ALA A 182 6.61 -11.60 -4.85
CA ALA A 182 6.80 -11.77 -3.41
C ALA A 182 6.72 -13.25 -3.05
N ASP A 183 7.66 -13.71 -2.22
CA ASP A 183 7.64 -15.08 -1.68
C ASP A 183 8.33 -15.14 -0.32
N PHE A 184 7.88 -16.08 0.51
CA PHE A 184 8.50 -16.40 1.79
C PHE A 184 9.56 -17.49 1.64
N LEU A 185 10.65 -17.32 2.37
CA LEU A 185 11.76 -18.26 2.43
C LEU A 185 12.19 -18.45 3.89
N GLU A 186 12.69 -19.63 4.22
CA GLU A 186 13.28 -19.88 5.53
C GLU A 186 14.58 -19.10 5.72
N GLN A 187 15.38 -19.00 4.65
CA GLN A 187 16.67 -18.29 4.67
C GLN A 187 16.86 -17.47 3.38
N GLU A 188 17.48 -16.31 3.53
CA GLU A 188 17.92 -15.50 2.41
C GLU A 188 19.12 -16.12 1.71
N SER A 189 19.06 -16.22 0.40
CA SER A 189 20.16 -16.73 -0.42
C SER A 189 20.25 -15.98 -1.75
N THR A 190 21.45 -15.96 -2.32
CA THR A 190 21.68 -15.39 -3.67
C THR A 190 20.79 -16.08 -4.71
N TRP A 191 20.59 -17.38 -4.58
CA TRP A 191 19.72 -18.14 -5.45
C TRP A 191 18.26 -17.65 -5.41
N ALA A 192 17.77 -17.38 -4.22
CA ALA A 192 16.40 -16.85 -4.05
C ALA A 192 16.21 -15.51 -4.74
N HIS A 193 17.17 -14.61 -4.67
CA HIS A 193 17.15 -13.33 -5.39
C HIS A 193 17.23 -13.51 -6.91
N ILE A 194 18.01 -14.49 -7.40
CA ILE A 194 18.05 -14.85 -8.83
C ILE A 194 16.69 -15.36 -9.29
N LYS A 195 16.05 -16.24 -8.52
CA LYS A 195 14.71 -16.77 -8.82
C LYS A 195 13.64 -15.68 -8.82
N ALA A 196 13.71 -14.73 -7.90
CA ALA A 196 12.82 -13.58 -7.88
C ALA A 196 12.97 -12.73 -9.15
N ALA A 197 14.21 -12.45 -9.57
CA ALA A 197 14.48 -11.71 -10.79
C ALA A 197 14.04 -12.47 -12.05
N GLU A 198 14.29 -13.79 -12.12
CA GLU A 198 13.81 -14.67 -13.18
C GLU A 198 12.30 -14.58 -13.34
N SER A 199 11.55 -14.73 -12.24
CA SER A 199 10.10 -14.65 -12.24
C SER A 199 9.58 -13.30 -12.76
N VAL A 200 10.16 -12.17 -12.33
CA VAL A 200 9.80 -10.84 -12.83
C VAL A 200 10.08 -10.72 -14.32
N MET A 201 11.26 -11.12 -14.76
CA MET A 201 11.69 -10.90 -16.14
C MET A 201 10.98 -11.80 -17.14
N LEU A 202 10.63 -13.02 -16.75
CA LEU A 202 9.85 -13.92 -17.60
C LEU A 202 8.38 -13.52 -17.69
N THR A 203 7.84 -12.93 -16.63
CA THR A 203 6.41 -12.55 -16.58
C THR A 203 6.14 -11.18 -17.21
N TYR A 204 6.99 -10.19 -16.92
CA TYR A 204 6.75 -8.79 -17.30
C TYR A 204 7.72 -8.29 -18.36
N GLY A 205 8.89 -8.90 -18.49
CA GLY A 205 10.01 -8.47 -19.34
C GLY A 205 11.20 -7.98 -18.53
N ILE A 206 12.28 -7.66 -19.22
CA ILE A 206 13.54 -7.18 -18.63
C ILE A 206 13.42 -5.69 -18.34
N PRO A 207 13.51 -5.23 -17.06
CA PRO A 207 13.45 -3.81 -16.70
C PRO A 207 14.76 -3.10 -17.05
N LEU A 208 14.76 -1.76 -17.01
CA LEU A 208 15.99 -1.00 -17.19
C LEU A 208 16.92 -1.12 -15.98
N ARG A 209 16.36 -1.03 -14.75
CA ARG A 209 17.16 -0.93 -13.52
C ARG A 209 16.55 -1.70 -12.38
N TYR A 210 17.43 -2.23 -11.53
CA TYR A 210 17.08 -2.68 -10.18
C TYR A 210 17.65 -1.72 -9.14
N TYR A 211 16.85 -1.38 -8.14
CA TYR A 211 17.25 -0.63 -6.96
C TYR A 211 17.33 -1.57 -5.77
N VAL A 212 18.53 -1.76 -5.24
CA VAL A 212 18.84 -2.71 -4.17
C VAL A 212 19.62 -2.02 -3.06
N ASP A 213 19.73 -2.67 -1.91
CA ASP A 213 20.63 -2.21 -0.86
C ASP A 213 22.10 -2.62 -1.14
N SER A 214 22.96 -2.28 -0.19
CA SER A 214 24.39 -2.62 -0.28
C SER A 214 24.74 -3.95 0.41
N LEU A 215 23.78 -4.90 0.50
CA LEU A 215 24.03 -6.23 1.05
C LEU A 215 25.04 -7.01 0.19
N ARG A 216 25.72 -7.97 0.82
CA ARG A 216 26.74 -8.82 0.15
C ARG A 216 26.19 -9.60 -1.04
N VAL A 217 24.91 -9.91 -1.05
CA VAL A 217 24.23 -10.59 -2.18
C VAL A 217 24.28 -9.74 -3.46
N PHE A 218 24.21 -8.42 -3.32
CA PHE A 218 24.15 -7.48 -4.45
C PHE A 218 25.46 -6.79 -4.73
N ARG A 219 26.32 -6.69 -3.72
CA ARG A 219 27.59 -5.96 -3.82
C ARG A 219 28.70 -6.71 -3.08
N PHE A 220 29.87 -6.79 -3.73
CA PHE A 220 31.07 -7.26 -3.04
C PHE A 220 31.53 -6.21 -2.02
N VAL A 221 31.73 -6.63 -0.78
CA VAL A 221 32.26 -5.80 0.31
C VAL A 221 33.47 -6.54 0.91
N GLN A 222 34.65 -6.00 0.76
CA GLN A 222 35.87 -6.55 1.35
C GLN A 222 36.09 -5.96 2.74
N GLY A 223 36.06 -6.80 3.78
CA GLY A 223 36.39 -6.42 5.15
C GLY A 223 35.35 -5.48 5.82
N ARG A 224 35.81 -4.73 6.87
CA ARG A 224 35.02 -3.75 7.63
C ARG A 224 34.90 -2.40 6.91
N ASP A 225 34.80 -2.38 5.61
CA ASP A 225 34.68 -1.12 4.89
C ASP A 225 33.36 -0.41 5.23
N SER A 226 33.48 0.83 5.69
CA SER A 226 32.33 1.70 5.82
C SER A 226 31.73 1.98 4.45
N VAL A 227 30.42 2.27 4.41
CA VAL A 227 29.65 2.61 3.20
C VAL A 227 30.33 3.70 2.33
N TRP A 228 31.29 4.41 2.89
CA TRP A 228 32.01 5.54 2.29
C TRP A 228 33.30 5.19 1.56
N ARG A 229 33.87 3.97 1.72
CA ARG A 229 35.08 3.54 0.99
C ARG A 229 34.69 2.63 -0.16
N LYS A 230 34.73 3.17 -1.38
CA LYS A 230 34.52 2.43 -2.62
C LYS A 230 35.80 1.70 -3.00
N HIS A 231 35.94 0.44 -2.63
CA HIS A 231 36.95 -0.42 -3.27
C HIS A 231 36.35 -0.97 -4.56
N VAL A 232 36.89 -0.56 -5.67
CA VAL A 232 36.59 -1.13 -6.98
C VAL A 232 37.56 -2.29 -7.21
N LEU A 233 37.08 -3.51 -7.04
CA LEU A 233 37.83 -4.68 -7.49
C LEU A 233 37.77 -4.75 -9.02
N GLN A 234 38.94 -4.84 -9.65
CA GLN A 234 39.09 -4.86 -11.11
C GLN A 234 38.83 -6.26 -11.73
N THR A 235 38.55 -7.29 -10.94
CA THR A 235 38.37 -8.65 -11.43
C THR A 235 36.92 -9.10 -11.41
N ASP A 236 36.44 -9.68 -12.51
CA ASP A 236 35.10 -10.28 -12.64
C ASP A 236 34.81 -11.40 -11.65
N GLU A 237 35.86 -11.97 -11.04
CA GLU A 237 35.77 -13.06 -10.06
C GLU A 237 35.12 -12.65 -8.74
N ALA A 238 35.15 -11.38 -8.41
CA ALA A 238 34.59 -10.83 -7.16
C ALA A 238 33.15 -10.31 -7.32
N ASP A 239 32.57 -10.35 -8.50
CA ASP A 239 31.19 -9.89 -8.71
C ASP A 239 30.19 -10.90 -8.09
N PRO A 240 29.23 -10.43 -7.27
CA PRO A 240 28.16 -11.28 -6.78
C PRO A 240 27.42 -11.96 -7.92
N GLN A 241 27.02 -13.22 -7.73
CA GLN A 241 26.33 -14.04 -8.72
C GLN A 241 25.07 -13.36 -9.29
N TRP A 242 24.32 -12.70 -8.42
CA TRP A 242 23.13 -11.94 -8.82
C TRP A 242 23.49 -10.80 -9.80
N ARG A 243 24.57 -10.07 -9.53
CA ARG A 243 25.06 -9.00 -10.41
C ARG A 243 25.48 -9.52 -11.78
N GLN A 244 26.10 -10.71 -11.83
CA GLN A 244 26.47 -11.35 -13.10
C GLN A 244 25.24 -11.65 -13.97
N VAL A 245 24.12 -12.10 -13.35
CA VAL A 245 22.86 -12.29 -14.05
C VAL A 245 22.32 -10.97 -14.59
N MET A 246 22.31 -9.90 -13.79
CA MET A 246 21.86 -8.57 -14.22
C MET A 246 22.70 -8.07 -15.41
N ARG A 247 24.03 -8.20 -15.32
CA ARG A 247 24.96 -7.80 -16.40
C ARG A 247 24.70 -8.59 -17.68
N ALA A 248 24.50 -9.90 -17.61
CA ALA A 248 24.20 -10.75 -18.75
C ALA A 248 22.90 -10.33 -19.48
N LEU A 249 21.95 -9.74 -18.78
CA LEU A 249 20.68 -9.26 -19.31
C LEU A 249 20.68 -7.75 -19.63
N GLY A 250 21.80 -7.06 -19.44
CA GLY A 250 21.91 -5.62 -19.68
C GLY A 250 21.00 -4.79 -18.78
N VAL A 251 20.91 -5.17 -17.50
CA VAL A 251 20.13 -4.47 -16.47
C VAL A 251 21.06 -3.70 -15.56
N ASP A 252 20.82 -2.41 -15.41
CA ASP A 252 21.57 -1.54 -14.51
C ASP A 252 21.20 -1.81 -13.04
N ILE A 253 22.17 -1.65 -12.15
CA ILE A 253 21.98 -1.77 -10.71
C ILE A 253 22.23 -0.43 -10.04
N VAL A 254 21.25 0.06 -9.30
CA VAL A 254 21.35 1.26 -8.48
C VAL A 254 21.36 0.85 -7.00
N TYR A 255 22.39 1.25 -6.28
CA TYR A 255 22.51 0.96 -4.87
C TYR A 255 21.95 2.09 -4.02
N ALA A 256 21.17 1.73 -2.98
CA ALA A 256 20.69 2.69 -2.00
C ALA A 256 21.88 3.32 -1.25
N LEU A 257 21.97 4.64 -1.29
CA LEU A 257 23.02 5.39 -0.60
C LEU A 257 22.77 5.52 0.91
N SER A 258 21.53 5.34 1.34
CA SER A 258 21.15 5.42 2.76
C SER A 258 19.91 4.56 3.03
N PRO A 259 19.69 4.12 4.28
CA PRO A 259 18.46 3.42 4.69
C PRO A 259 17.20 4.22 4.37
N GLN A 260 17.25 5.56 4.53
CA GLN A 260 16.11 6.45 4.27
C GLN A 260 15.70 6.46 2.78
N ALA A 261 16.64 6.22 1.87
CA ALA A 261 16.37 6.14 0.42
C ALA A 261 15.47 4.95 0.05
N LYS A 262 15.38 3.92 0.90
CA LYS A 262 14.49 2.75 0.73
C LYS A 262 13.07 2.92 1.28
N GLY A 263 12.72 4.07 1.84
CA GLY A 263 11.39 4.29 2.43
C GLY A 263 10.19 4.01 1.51
N LYS A 264 10.42 3.85 0.21
CA LYS A 264 9.39 3.52 -0.78
C LYS A 264 8.99 2.03 -0.72
N ILE A 265 9.94 1.12 -0.52
CA ILE A 265 9.68 -0.33 -0.39
C ILE A 265 9.34 -0.73 1.04
N GLU A 266 9.78 0.02 2.05
CA GLU A 266 9.46 -0.24 3.45
C GLU A 266 7.96 -0.13 3.78
N ARG A 267 7.20 0.69 3.04
CA ARG A 267 5.76 0.87 3.28
C ARG A 267 4.92 -0.34 2.92
N PRO A 268 5.07 -0.95 1.73
CA PRO A 268 4.47 -2.24 1.43
C PRO A 268 4.81 -3.29 2.49
N TYR A 269 6.06 -3.33 2.96
CA TYR A 269 6.42 -4.27 4.03
C TYR A 269 5.65 -4.02 5.33
N ARG A 270 5.54 -2.78 5.80
CA ARG A 270 4.75 -2.47 7.01
C ARG A 270 3.28 -2.85 6.85
N TRP A 271 2.73 -2.62 5.67
CA TRP A 271 1.36 -2.98 5.37
C TRP A 271 1.16 -4.50 5.36
N LEU A 272 2.08 -5.24 4.70
CA LEU A 272 2.07 -6.69 4.68
C LEU A 272 2.32 -7.27 6.08
N GLN A 273 3.30 -6.75 6.82
CA GLN A 273 3.59 -7.19 8.19
C GLN A 273 2.36 -7.10 9.09
N ASP A 274 1.71 -5.93 9.15
CA ASP A 274 0.55 -5.76 10.00
C ASP A 274 -0.56 -6.74 9.64
N ARG A 275 -0.85 -6.97 8.37
CA ARG A 275 -1.94 -7.83 7.91
C ARG A 275 -1.65 -9.30 8.03
N ILE A 276 -0.47 -9.73 7.59
CA ILE A 276 -0.07 -11.13 7.62
C ILE A 276 0.06 -11.60 9.07
N VAL A 277 0.73 -10.82 9.93
CA VAL A 277 0.90 -11.17 11.35
C VAL A 277 -0.46 -11.29 12.06
N ARG A 278 -1.42 -10.38 11.77
CA ARG A 278 -2.78 -10.47 12.31
C ARG A 278 -3.50 -11.73 11.84
N THR A 279 -3.47 -12.04 10.55
CA THR A 279 -4.12 -13.23 10.01
C THR A 279 -3.50 -14.49 10.62
N CYS A 280 -2.17 -14.57 10.68
CA CYS A 280 -1.48 -15.69 11.34
C CYS A 280 -1.81 -15.81 12.82
N ALA A 281 -2.00 -14.68 13.53
CA ALA A 281 -2.40 -14.70 14.94
C ALA A 281 -3.84 -15.20 15.13
N ILE A 282 -4.77 -14.77 14.27
CA ILE A 282 -6.19 -15.20 14.32
C ILE A 282 -6.31 -16.70 13.97
N GLU A 283 -5.64 -17.13 12.91
CA GLU A 283 -5.74 -18.49 12.36
C GLU A 283 -4.73 -19.47 13.00
N LYS A 284 -3.85 -18.97 13.90
CA LYS A 284 -2.80 -19.74 14.60
C LYS A 284 -1.87 -20.51 13.65
N LEU A 285 -1.48 -19.85 12.55
CA LEU A 285 -0.64 -20.47 11.53
C LEU A 285 0.80 -20.64 12.03
N THR A 286 1.39 -21.79 11.77
CA THR A 286 2.77 -22.15 12.16
C THR A 286 3.65 -22.49 10.97
N ALA A 287 3.07 -22.98 9.86
CA ALA A 287 3.79 -23.43 8.69
C ALA A 287 3.96 -22.30 7.65
N ILE A 288 5.14 -22.25 7.01
CA ILE A 288 5.46 -21.24 6.01
C ILE A 288 4.54 -21.31 4.78
N ASP A 289 4.09 -22.51 4.39
CA ASP A 289 3.21 -22.70 3.23
C ASP A 289 1.81 -22.12 3.47
N ASP A 290 1.27 -22.24 4.69
CA ASP A 290 0.01 -21.62 5.06
C ASP A 290 0.13 -20.08 4.99
N VAL A 291 1.26 -19.55 5.45
CA VAL A 291 1.52 -18.10 5.40
C VAL A 291 1.76 -17.61 3.96
N ARG A 292 2.27 -18.45 3.06
CA ARG A 292 2.31 -18.16 1.62
C ARG A 292 0.92 -17.99 1.01
N ALA A 293 -0.05 -18.78 1.47
CA ALA A 293 -1.45 -18.60 1.03
C ALA A 293 -2.00 -17.23 1.50
N VAL A 294 -1.75 -16.85 2.74
CA VAL A 294 -2.11 -15.51 3.26
C VAL A 294 -1.40 -14.40 2.47
N LEU A 295 -0.12 -14.58 2.17
CA LEU A 295 0.64 -13.61 1.35
C LEU A 295 0.00 -13.41 -0.02
N LYS A 296 -0.40 -14.49 -0.69
CA LYS A 296 -1.07 -14.44 -2.00
C LYS A 296 -2.36 -13.62 -1.96
N ASP A 297 -3.17 -13.81 -0.93
CA ASP A 297 -4.41 -13.05 -0.72
C ASP A 297 -4.12 -11.57 -0.48
N GLU A 298 -3.14 -11.25 0.37
CA GLU A 298 -2.79 -9.88 0.68
C GLU A 298 -2.10 -9.18 -0.50
N LEU A 299 -1.32 -9.89 -1.32
CA LEU A 299 -0.77 -9.36 -2.58
C LEU A 299 -1.88 -9.03 -3.59
N ASN A 300 -2.86 -9.92 -3.73
CA ASN A 300 -4.01 -9.66 -4.58
C ASN A 300 -4.77 -8.42 -4.10
N ARG A 301 -4.99 -8.29 -2.81
CA ARG A 301 -5.63 -7.12 -2.21
C ARG A 301 -4.82 -5.86 -2.44
N TYR A 302 -3.52 -5.87 -2.13
CA TYR A 302 -2.64 -4.73 -2.32
C TYR A 302 -2.59 -4.26 -3.78
N ASN A 303 -2.40 -5.19 -4.70
CA ASN A 303 -2.24 -4.87 -6.10
C ASN A 303 -3.55 -4.45 -6.79
N ASN A 304 -4.70 -5.06 -6.42
CA ASN A 304 -5.94 -4.94 -7.20
C ASN A 304 -7.06 -4.19 -6.48
N HIS A 305 -6.96 -3.96 -5.18
CA HIS A 305 -8.07 -3.36 -4.41
C HIS A 305 -7.66 -2.19 -3.52
N GLN A 306 -6.37 -2.05 -3.23
CA GLN A 306 -5.88 -1.00 -2.35
C GLN A 306 -5.44 0.23 -3.14
N VAL A 307 -6.05 1.39 -2.88
CA VAL A 307 -5.55 2.67 -3.42
C VAL A 307 -4.25 3.02 -2.71
N HIS A 308 -3.18 3.19 -3.47
CA HIS A 308 -1.87 3.55 -2.93
C HIS A 308 -1.81 5.05 -2.63
N SER A 309 -1.45 5.42 -1.39
CA SER A 309 -1.53 6.80 -0.90
C SER A 309 -0.66 7.83 -1.65
N THR A 310 0.43 7.38 -2.29
CA THR A 310 1.32 8.28 -3.07
C THR A 310 0.82 8.51 -4.48
N THR A 311 0.26 7.47 -5.13
CA THR A 311 -0.20 7.56 -6.52
C THR A 311 -1.67 7.94 -6.63
N GLY A 312 -2.45 7.78 -5.55
CA GLY A 312 -3.91 7.97 -5.57
C GLY A 312 -4.66 6.91 -6.38
N GLU A 313 -3.98 5.85 -6.83
CA GLU A 313 -4.52 4.82 -7.71
C GLU A 313 -4.25 3.42 -7.19
N VAL A 314 -5.03 2.46 -7.68
CA VAL A 314 -4.77 1.03 -7.46
C VAL A 314 -3.57 0.61 -8.30
N PRO A 315 -2.54 -0.06 -7.72
CA PRO A 315 -1.30 -0.39 -8.42
C PRO A 315 -1.47 -1.10 -9.75
N SER A 316 -2.32 -2.12 -9.83
CA SER A 316 -2.58 -2.84 -11.08
C SER A 316 -3.26 -1.96 -12.14
N ILE A 317 -4.21 -1.12 -11.76
CA ILE A 317 -4.88 -0.21 -12.70
C ILE A 317 -3.86 0.76 -13.32
N ARG A 318 -2.98 1.34 -12.47
CA ARG A 318 -1.91 2.23 -12.93
C ARG A 318 -0.91 1.51 -13.83
N PHE A 319 -0.52 0.29 -13.49
CA PHE A 319 0.39 -0.54 -14.28
C PHE A 319 -0.20 -0.87 -15.65
N ASP A 320 -1.44 -1.35 -15.69
CA ASP A 320 -2.10 -1.78 -16.93
C ASP A 320 -2.42 -0.59 -17.84
N ARG A 321 -2.75 0.57 -17.28
CA ARG A 321 -2.91 1.81 -18.03
C ARG A 321 -1.60 2.23 -18.68
N ALA A 322 -0.50 2.27 -17.95
CA ALA A 322 0.82 2.61 -18.49
C ALA A 322 1.24 1.66 -19.62
N ARG A 323 0.93 0.36 -19.47
CA ARG A 323 1.20 -0.64 -20.50
C ARG A 323 0.40 -0.37 -21.79
N LYS A 324 -0.88 -0.01 -21.67
CA LYS A 324 -1.75 0.31 -22.81
C LYS A 324 -1.36 1.61 -23.52
N GLU A 325 -0.92 2.61 -22.77
CA GLU A 325 -0.50 3.92 -23.27
C GLU A 325 0.93 3.91 -23.87
N GLY A 326 1.61 2.76 -23.88
CA GLY A 326 2.99 2.65 -24.36
C GLY A 326 4.04 3.20 -23.40
N ASN A 327 3.64 3.56 -22.19
CA ASN A 327 4.54 4.04 -21.14
C ASN A 327 5.21 2.87 -20.39
N ASN A 328 5.90 2.03 -21.16
CA ASN A 328 6.47 0.76 -20.75
C ASN A 328 7.91 0.62 -21.22
N LEU A 329 8.82 0.45 -20.27
CA LEU A 329 10.25 0.26 -20.50
C LEU A 329 10.71 -1.18 -20.21
N PHE A 330 9.80 -2.11 -19.97
CA PHE A 330 10.12 -3.52 -19.96
C PHE A 330 10.44 -3.97 -21.39
N ARG A 331 11.62 -4.53 -21.58
CA ARG A 331 12.03 -5.15 -22.85
C ARG A 331 11.52 -6.59 -22.87
N PRO A 332 11.03 -7.12 -24.01
CA PRO A 332 10.72 -8.54 -24.12
C PRO A 332 11.93 -9.39 -23.71
N PHE A 333 11.66 -10.48 -22.97
CA PHE A 333 12.74 -11.40 -22.63
C PHE A 333 13.23 -12.10 -23.90
N ALA A 334 14.51 -11.94 -24.18
CA ALA A 334 15.21 -12.64 -25.24
C ALA A 334 16.47 -13.27 -24.65
N LEU A 335 16.75 -14.53 -25.00
CA LEU A 335 17.91 -15.24 -24.51
C LEU A 335 19.19 -14.62 -25.11
N PRO A 336 20.08 -14.04 -24.31
CA PRO A 336 21.29 -13.43 -24.84
C PRO A 336 22.30 -14.50 -25.27
N LYS A 337 23.02 -14.21 -26.35
CA LYS A 337 24.14 -15.10 -26.76
C LYS A 337 25.28 -14.99 -25.75
N PRO A 338 26.00 -16.06 -25.41
CA PRO A 338 25.99 -17.41 -26.07
C PRO A 338 25.04 -18.42 -25.40
N TYR A 339 24.12 -18.01 -24.53
CA TYR A 339 23.27 -18.93 -23.77
C TYR A 339 22.26 -19.66 -24.66
N THR A 340 21.99 -20.92 -24.33
CA THR A 340 21.08 -21.79 -25.07
C THR A 340 19.78 -22.07 -24.31
N SER A 341 19.78 -21.83 -23.00
CA SER A 341 18.58 -21.98 -22.18
C SER A 341 18.44 -20.84 -21.13
N ILE A 342 17.22 -20.66 -20.63
CA ILE A 342 16.94 -19.71 -19.53
C ILE A 342 17.76 -20.07 -18.29
N LYS A 343 17.96 -21.36 -18.05
CA LYS A 343 18.75 -21.87 -16.92
C LYS A 343 20.23 -21.48 -17.01
N ASP A 344 20.76 -21.24 -18.20
CA ASP A 344 22.15 -20.79 -18.36
C ASP A 344 22.35 -19.32 -17.95
N VAL A 345 21.26 -18.55 -17.98
CA VAL A 345 21.26 -17.14 -17.55
C VAL A 345 21.02 -17.04 -16.06
N PHE A 346 19.93 -17.65 -15.58
CA PHE A 346 19.52 -17.62 -14.18
C PHE A 346 20.12 -18.83 -13.44
N CYS A 347 21.42 -18.77 -13.15
CA CYS A 347 22.15 -19.84 -12.47
C CYS A 347 23.20 -19.27 -11.50
N LEU A 348 23.70 -20.13 -10.65
CA LEU A 348 24.91 -19.91 -9.91
C LEU A 348 26.10 -20.38 -10.77
N ARG A 349 27.13 -19.57 -10.87
CA ARG A 349 28.30 -19.84 -11.74
C ARG A 349 29.54 -20.06 -10.88
N GLU A 350 30.29 -21.09 -11.20
CA GLU A 350 31.57 -21.40 -10.60
C GLU A 350 32.66 -21.49 -11.67
N LYS A 351 33.76 -20.75 -11.50
CA LYS A 351 34.93 -20.85 -12.35
C LYS A 351 35.81 -22.00 -11.85
N ARG A 352 36.18 -22.92 -12.72
CA ARG A 352 37.13 -24.00 -12.43
C ARG A 352 38.27 -23.94 -13.43
N THR A 353 39.49 -24.10 -12.93
CA THR A 353 40.67 -24.27 -13.79
C THR A 353 40.70 -25.72 -14.24
N VAL A 354 40.60 -25.94 -15.53
CA VAL A 354 40.78 -27.27 -16.09
C VAL A 354 42.29 -27.43 -16.34
N ASN A 355 42.95 -28.22 -15.48
CA ASN A 355 44.33 -28.63 -15.76
C ASN A 355 44.28 -29.60 -16.93
N GLY A 356 44.91 -29.19 -18.03
CA GLY A 356 44.94 -30.04 -19.24
C GLY A 356 45.46 -31.43 -18.93
N TYR A 357 44.77 -32.43 -19.47
CA TYR A 357 45.30 -33.76 -19.50
C TYR A 357 46.63 -33.78 -20.25
N ARG A 358 47.70 -34.27 -19.60
CA ARG A 358 48.86 -34.82 -20.29
C ARG A 358 48.59 -36.26 -20.61
#